data_72669b336c8092e7cf54f109fb462851
#
_entry.id   72669b336c8092e7cf54f109fb462851
#
_cell.length_a   1.000
_cell.length_b   1.000
_cell.length_c   1.000
_cell.angle_alpha   90.00
_cell.angle_beta   90.00
_cell.angle_gamma   90.00
#
_symmetry.space_group_name_H-M   'P 1'
#
loop_
_entity.id
_entity.type
_entity.pdbx_description
1 polymer ?
#
loop_
_entity_poly.entity_id
_entity_poly.type
_entity_poly.pdbx_seq_one_letter_code
_entity_poly.pdbx_strand_id
1 'polypeptide(L)'
;TLVRARTDLVVGGGCERGADAELLVRVVQEQLAAAGLHPSRIAGIASVTLKQDEPALAALCDALGGVPLRFFEADALAAIATPNPSQVVRAEIGTPSVSEAAALLGAGQGATLVLEKQKFGIGTVAVAQAPHPLRAFTAGQARGQVQLVGLGPGREDWRLAGTDAVLRGADHLVGYTYYTDQ
;
A
#
# COMPACT_ATOMS: atom_id res chain seq x y z
N THR A 1 -15.54 11.90 24.35
CA THR A 1 -14.46 12.44 23.51
C THR A 1 -13.85 11.29 22.73
N LEU A 2 -14.11 11.22 21.42
CA LEU A 2 -13.47 10.24 20.52
C LEU A 2 -12.00 10.64 20.37
N VAL A 3 -11.09 9.96 21.04
CA VAL A 3 -9.65 10.09 20.81
C VAL A 3 -9.35 9.34 19.49
N ARG A 4 -9.19 10.10 18.42
CA ARG A 4 -8.73 9.54 17.15
C ARG A 4 -7.26 9.15 17.30
N ALA A 5 -6.93 7.90 17.03
CA ALA A 5 -5.55 7.45 17.05
C ALA A 5 -4.71 8.31 16.09
N ARG A 6 -3.51 8.69 16.52
CA ARG A 6 -2.57 9.46 15.69
C ARG A 6 -2.01 8.53 14.61
N THR A 7 -2.46 8.69 13.38
CA THR A 7 -1.96 7.93 12.22
C THR A 7 -0.77 8.69 11.61
N ASP A 8 0.43 8.32 11.98
CA ASP A 8 1.67 9.00 11.58
C ASP A 8 2.79 8.04 11.15
N LEU A 9 2.50 6.74 11.09
CA LEU A 9 3.46 5.73 10.66
C LEU A 9 3.14 5.21 9.26
N VAL A 10 4.18 5.06 8.43
CA VAL A 10 4.08 4.40 7.12
C VAL A 10 5.02 3.20 7.12
N VAL A 11 4.46 2.03 6.82
CA VAL A 11 5.20 0.79 6.69
C VAL A 11 5.68 0.65 5.24
N GLY A 12 6.98 0.58 5.05
CA GLY A 12 7.57 0.21 3.78
C GLY A 12 7.79 -1.29 3.72
N GLY A 13 7.18 -1.95 2.75
CA GLY A 13 7.25 -3.39 2.58
C GLY A 13 7.90 -3.82 1.28
N GLY A 14 8.73 -4.85 1.35
CA GLY A 14 9.24 -5.57 0.19
C GLY A 14 9.23 -7.07 0.48
N CYS A 15 8.79 -7.89 -0.46
CA CYS A 15 8.82 -9.33 -0.33
C CYS A 15 9.24 -10.00 -1.64
N GLU A 16 9.61 -11.25 -1.59
CA GLU A 16 9.84 -12.07 -2.78
C GLU A 16 8.53 -12.26 -3.54
N ARG A 17 8.60 -12.58 -4.83
CA ARG A 17 7.43 -12.89 -5.62
C ARG A 17 6.80 -14.20 -5.16
N GLY A 18 5.48 -14.18 -4.90
CA GLY A 18 4.76 -15.35 -4.38
C GLY A 18 5.10 -15.66 -2.92
N ALA A 19 5.53 -14.66 -2.14
CA ALA A 19 5.82 -14.82 -0.73
C ALA A 19 4.61 -15.36 0.03
N ASP A 20 4.87 -16.19 1.05
CA ASP A 20 3.85 -16.68 1.96
C ASP A 20 3.23 -15.50 2.74
N ALA A 21 1.94 -15.25 2.50
CA ALA A 21 1.23 -14.12 3.06
C ALA A 21 1.11 -14.20 4.60
N GLU A 22 0.84 -15.38 5.15
CA GLU A 22 0.68 -15.59 6.59
C GLU A 22 2.02 -15.37 7.31
N LEU A 23 3.09 -15.88 6.73
CA LEU A 23 4.44 -15.68 7.25
C LEU A 23 4.84 -14.21 7.21
N LEU A 24 4.58 -13.51 6.09
CA LEU A 24 4.87 -12.08 5.96
C LEU A 24 4.12 -11.26 7.03
N VAL A 25 2.83 -11.49 7.17
CA VAL A 25 1.98 -10.81 8.16
C VAL A 25 2.53 -11.01 9.57
N ARG A 26 2.77 -12.28 9.95
CA ARG A 26 3.27 -12.62 11.28
C ARG A 26 4.60 -11.92 11.58
N VAL A 27 5.57 -12.04 10.67
CA VAL A 27 6.89 -11.45 10.90
C VAL A 27 6.84 -9.94 10.98
N VAL A 28 6.06 -9.28 10.11
CA VAL A 28 5.91 -7.81 10.17
C VAL A 28 5.26 -7.38 11.48
N GLN A 29 4.22 -8.08 11.95
CA GLN A 29 3.59 -7.78 13.25
C GLN A 29 4.57 -7.97 14.42
N GLU A 30 5.39 -9.02 14.40
CA GLU A 30 6.45 -9.25 15.39
C GLU A 30 7.48 -8.11 15.41
N GLN A 31 7.92 -7.64 14.22
CA GLN A 31 8.87 -6.53 14.12
C GLN A 31 8.26 -5.21 14.63
N LEU A 32 6.99 -4.92 14.31
CA LEU A 32 6.28 -3.76 14.82
C LEU A 32 6.15 -3.80 16.35
N ALA A 33 5.77 -4.96 16.89
CA ALA A 33 5.64 -5.15 18.33
C ALA A 33 6.98 -5.01 19.05
N ALA A 34 8.05 -5.61 18.53
CA ALA A 34 9.40 -5.51 19.07
C ALA A 34 9.92 -4.06 19.09
N ALA A 35 9.53 -3.26 18.10
CA ALA A 35 9.84 -1.84 18.02
C ALA A 35 8.89 -0.93 18.85
N GLY A 36 7.87 -1.49 19.51
CA GLY A 36 6.87 -0.73 20.27
C GLY A 36 5.93 0.11 19.39
N LEU A 37 5.80 -0.25 18.12
CA LEU A 37 4.99 0.46 17.14
C LEU A 37 3.57 -0.12 17.09
N HIS A 38 2.59 0.62 17.57
CA HIS A 38 1.21 0.14 17.64
C HIS A 38 0.53 0.20 16.26
N PRO A 39 -0.16 -0.86 15.79
CA PRO A 39 -0.81 -0.90 14.47
C PRO A 39 -1.81 0.24 14.23
N SER A 40 -2.52 0.73 15.25
CA SER A 40 -3.47 1.85 15.10
C SER A 40 -2.83 3.18 14.69
N ARG A 41 -1.50 3.28 14.74
CA ARG A 41 -0.76 4.46 14.26
C ARG A 41 -0.40 4.37 12.78
N ILE A 42 -0.57 3.21 12.15
CA ILE A 42 -0.20 3.00 10.76
C ILE A 42 -1.21 3.70 9.85
N ALA A 43 -0.71 4.63 9.03
CA ALA A 43 -1.49 5.35 8.04
C ALA A 43 -1.64 4.55 6.73
N GLY A 44 -0.66 3.72 6.40
CA GLY A 44 -0.66 2.91 5.21
C GLY A 44 0.63 2.12 4.99
N ILE A 45 0.62 1.32 3.93
CA ILE A 45 1.75 0.54 3.47
C ILE A 45 2.23 1.10 2.13
N ALA A 46 3.53 1.17 1.96
CA ALA A 46 4.20 1.63 0.75
C ALA A 46 5.13 0.56 0.17
N SER A 47 5.14 0.40 -1.15
CA SER A 47 6.03 -0.52 -1.86
C SER A 47 6.39 0.01 -3.24
N VAL A 48 7.08 -0.80 -4.05
CA VAL A 48 7.43 -0.49 -5.43
C VAL A 48 6.34 -0.98 -6.41
N THR A 49 6.12 -0.27 -7.51
CA THR A 49 5.12 -0.62 -8.55
C THR A 49 5.27 -2.04 -9.09
N LEU A 50 6.49 -2.58 -9.14
CA LEU A 50 6.76 -3.98 -9.54
C LEU A 50 6.11 -5.04 -8.62
N LYS A 51 5.59 -4.63 -7.45
CA LYS A 51 4.92 -5.49 -6.45
C LYS A 51 3.41 -5.24 -6.34
N GLN A 52 2.80 -4.58 -7.32
CA GLN A 52 1.36 -4.27 -7.32
C GLN A 52 0.49 -5.54 -7.25
N ASP A 53 0.95 -6.62 -7.88
CA ASP A 53 0.21 -7.88 -7.99
C ASP A 53 0.56 -8.88 -6.87
N GLU A 54 1.30 -8.45 -5.84
CA GLU A 54 1.75 -9.34 -4.78
C GLU A 54 0.66 -9.53 -3.70
N PRO A 55 0.04 -10.73 -3.61
CA PRO A 55 -1.06 -10.97 -2.66
C PRO A 55 -0.64 -10.81 -1.20
N ALA A 56 0.62 -11.11 -0.89
CA ALA A 56 1.14 -11.01 0.48
C ALA A 56 1.10 -9.56 1.01
N LEU A 57 1.30 -8.55 0.15
CA LEU A 57 1.17 -7.14 0.54
C LEU A 57 -0.29 -6.75 0.79
N ALA A 58 -1.23 -7.30 0.03
CA ALA A 58 -2.67 -7.08 0.26
C ALA A 58 -3.11 -7.69 1.59
N ALA A 59 -2.70 -8.94 1.87
CA ALA A 59 -2.97 -9.60 3.14
C ALA A 59 -2.39 -8.82 4.33
N LEU A 60 -1.20 -8.23 4.18
CA LEU A 60 -0.60 -7.39 5.20
C LEU A 60 -1.45 -6.13 5.47
N CYS A 61 -2.02 -5.51 4.44
CA CYS A 61 -2.93 -4.37 4.60
C CYS A 61 -4.15 -4.74 5.43
N ASP A 62 -4.78 -5.86 5.12
CA ASP A 62 -5.96 -6.36 5.84
C ASP A 62 -5.62 -6.66 7.31
N ALA A 63 -4.50 -7.32 7.56
CA ALA A 63 -4.03 -7.66 8.90
C ALA A 63 -3.67 -6.44 9.77
N LEU A 64 -3.31 -5.31 9.14
CA LEU A 64 -3.04 -4.05 9.83
C LEU A 64 -4.28 -3.13 9.93
N GLY A 65 -5.48 -3.67 9.69
CA GLY A 65 -6.75 -2.96 9.86
C GLY A 65 -7.32 -2.35 8.58
N GLY A 66 -6.99 -2.90 7.41
CA GLY A 66 -7.46 -2.43 6.11
C GLY A 66 -6.83 -1.10 5.69
N VAL A 67 -5.56 -0.90 6.06
CA VAL A 67 -4.84 0.33 5.70
C VAL A 67 -4.56 0.41 4.20
N PRO A 68 -4.52 1.61 3.60
CA PRO A 68 -4.22 1.78 2.18
C PRO A 68 -2.85 1.24 1.80
N LEU A 69 -2.77 0.60 0.61
CA LEU A 69 -1.53 0.19 -0.04
C LEU A 69 -1.22 1.14 -1.19
N ARG A 70 -0.01 1.68 -1.21
CA ARG A 70 0.46 2.63 -2.21
C ARG A 70 1.80 2.18 -2.81
N PHE A 71 2.00 2.52 -4.05
CA PHE A 71 3.16 2.12 -4.82
C PHE A 71 3.90 3.32 -5.38
N PHE A 72 5.21 3.19 -5.46
CA PHE A 72 6.09 4.20 -6.03
C PHE A 72 6.95 3.59 -7.14
N GLU A 73 7.24 4.39 -8.15
CA GLU A 73 8.15 3.99 -9.23
C GLU A 73 9.57 3.78 -8.69
N ALA A 74 10.29 2.85 -9.31
CA ALA A 74 11.64 2.49 -8.90
C ALA A 74 12.58 3.70 -8.89
N ASP A 75 12.47 4.59 -9.89
CA ASP A 75 13.28 5.80 -9.99
C ASP A 75 13.00 6.78 -8.85
N ALA A 76 11.74 6.92 -8.44
CA ALA A 76 11.38 7.78 -7.32
C ALA A 76 11.98 7.25 -6.00
N LEU A 77 11.96 5.92 -5.81
CA LEU A 77 12.58 5.28 -4.65
C LEU A 77 14.13 5.39 -4.69
N ALA A 78 14.73 5.30 -5.86
CA ALA A 78 16.18 5.41 -6.03
C ALA A 78 16.73 6.80 -5.65
N ALA A 79 15.90 7.84 -5.76
CA ALA A 79 16.26 9.21 -5.40
C ALA A 79 16.29 9.44 -3.88
N ILE A 80 15.76 8.53 -3.07
CA ILE A 80 15.71 8.66 -1.60
C ILE A 80 16.97 8.10 -0.96
N ALA A 81 17.66 8.93 -0.20
CA ALA A 81 18.80 8.47 0.59
C ALA A 81 18.32 7.58 1.75
N THR A 82 18.88 6.37 1.84
CA THR A 82 18.52 5.38 2.86
C THR A 82 19.78 4.90 3.59
N PRO A 83 19.70 4.60 4.91
CA PRO A 83 20.86 4.16 5.69
C PRO A 83 21.34 2.77 5.28
N ASN A 84 20.44 1.89 4.80
CA ASN A 84 20.77 0.49 4.52
C ASN A 84 20.62 0.12 3.03
N PRO A 85 21.45 0.66 2.13
CA PRO A 85 21.39 0.34 0.72
C PRO A 85 21.76 -1.13 0.46
N SER A 86 21.08 -1.77 -0.51
CA SER A 86 21.34 -3.15 -0.91
C SER A 86 21.79 -3.20 -2.37
N GLN A 87 22.98 -3.73 -2.63
CA GLN A 87 23.47 -3.90 -4.00
C GLN A 87 22.66 -4.90 -4.82
N VAL A 88 22.12 -5.95 -4.19
CA VAL A 88 21.29 -6.98 -4.84
C VAL A 88 19.97 -6.37 -5.32
N VAL A 89 19.28 -5.62 -4.46
CA VAL A 89 18.02 -4.95 -4.81
C VAL A 89 18.25 -3.88 -5.89
N ARG A 90 19.41 -3.22 -5.87
CA ARG A 90 19.81 -2.27 -6.90
C ARG A 90 19.99 -2.92 -8.27
N ALA A 91 20.50 -4.15 -8.33
CA ALA A 91 20.66 -4.90 -9.59
C ALA A 91 19.34 -5.41 -10.16
N GLU A 92 18.37 -5.81 -9.30
CA GLU A 92 17.10 -6.41 -9.72
C GLU A 92 15.99 -5.37 -9.95
N ILE A 93 15.95 -4.32 -9.14
CA ILE A 93 14.82 -3.36 -9.09
C ILE A 93 15.30 -1.93 -9.42
N GLY A 94 16.60 -1.70 -9.50
CA GLY A 94 17.18 -0.36 -9.76
C GLY A 94 17.24 0.55 -8.53
N THR A 95 16.77 0.10 -7.35
CA THR A 95 16.77 0.92 -6.13
C THR A 95 17.62 0.30 -5.02
N PRO A 96 18.32 1.10 -4.22
CA PRO A 96 19.19 0.58 -3.17
C PRO A 96 18.43 0.02 -1.95
N SER A 97 17.20 0.44 -1.68
CA SER A 97 16.36 -0.08 -0.59
C SER A 97 14.91 0.26 -0.83
N VAL A 98 14.09 -0.74 -1.17
CA VAL A 98 12.65 -0.53 -1.43
C VAL A 98 11.91 -0.17 -0.13
N SER A 99 12.09 -0.93 0.94
CA SER A 99 11.30 -0.76 2.17
C SER A 99 11.55 0.59 2.84
N GLU A 100 12.79 1.00 3.01
CA GLU A 100 13.11 2.29 3.65
C GLU A 100 12.68 3.48 2.78
N ALA A 101 13.03 3.43 1.48
CA ALA A 101 12.68 4.51 0.54
C ALA A 101 11.17 4.67 0.41
N ALA A 102 10.42 3.56 0.32
CA ALA A 102 8.97 3.60 0.22
C ALA A 102 8.32 4.13 1.52
N ALA A 103 8.82 3.71 2.69
CA ALA A 103 8.35 4.24 3.97
C ALA A 103 8.57 5.76 4.08
N LEU A 104 9.77 6.24 3.77
CA LEU A 104 10.12 7.66 3.82
C LEU A 104 9.31 8.48 2.82
N LEU A 105 9.23 8.01 1.57
CA LEU A 105 8.49 8.70 0.52
C LEU A 105 6.99 8.78 0.83
N GLY A 106 6.44 7.68 1.36
CA GLY A 106 5.05 7.62 1.79
C GLY A 106 4.75 8.51 2.99
N ALA A 107 5.66 8.61 3.94
CA ALA A 107 5.50 9.46 5.13
C ALA A 107 5.72 10.95 4.83
N GLY A 108 6.35 11.29 3.69
CA GLY A 108 6.48 12.63 3.19
C GLY A 108 7.73 13.37 3.65
N GLN A 109 7.85 14.61 3.21
CA GLN A 109 9.01 15.44 3.51
C GLN A 109 9.20 15.64 5.03
N GLY A 110 10.43 15.47 5.51
CA GLY A 110 10.77 15.57 6.93
C GLY A 110 10.46 14.30 7.72
N ALA A 111 10.06 13.22 7.07
CA ALA A 111 9.88 11.92 7.71
C ALA A 111 11.21 11.33 8.19
N THR A 112 11.16 10.55 9.25
CA THR A 112 12.32 9.84 9.80
C THR A 112 12.01 8.35 9.95
N LEU A 113 13.02 7.50 9.77
CA LEU A 113 12.88 6.08 10.05
C LEU A 113 12.82 5.86 11.57
N VAL A 114 11.77 5.19 12.02
CA VAL A 114 11.62 4.73 13.42
C VAL A 114 11.87 3.24 13.55
N LEU A 115 11.85 2.52 12.44
CA LEU A 115 12.34 1.16 12.28
C LEU A 115 13.11 1.10 10.96
N GLU A 116 14.42 0.97 11.04
CA GLU A 116 15.27 0.73 9.87
C GLU A 116 14.99 -0.66 9.28
N LYS A 117 15.45 -0.88 8.05
CA LYS A 117 15.21 -2.12 7.32
C LYS A 117 15.55 -3.38 8.10
N GLN A 118 14.53 -4.14 8.43
CA GLN A 118 14.64 -5.50 8.94
C GLN A 118 14.50 -6.49 7.77
N LYS A 119 15.47 -7.39 7.65
CA LYS A 119 15.43 -8.48 6.65
C LYS A 119 15.00 -9.77 7.32
N PHE A 120 14.12 -10.48 6.68
CA PHE A 120 13.72 -11.84 7.05
C PHE A 120 13.52 -12.65 5.76
N GLY A 121 13.69 -13.98 5.81
CA GLY A 121 13.85 -14.87 4.68
C GLY A 121 13.07 -14.54 3.41
N ILE A 122 11.79 -14.12 3.54
CA ILE A 122 10.89 -13.84 2.42
C ILE A 122 10.67 -12.35 2.14
N GLY A 123 11.27 -11.44 2.91
CA GLY A 123 11.01 -10.02 2.71
C GLY A 123 11.81 -9.06 3.57
N THR A 124 11.40 -7.81 3.48
CA THR A 124 11.96 -6.70 4.25
C THR A 124 10.84 -5.78 4.71
N VAL A 125 11.01 -5.18 5.89
CA VAL A 125 10.13 -4.14 6.43
C VAL A 125 10.96 -2.99 6.98
N ALA A 126 10.45 -1.78 6.82
CA ALA A 126 10.93 -0.57 7.48
C ALA A 126 9.72 0.28 7.88
N VAL A 127 9.87 1.18 8.84
CA VAL A 127 8.80 2.09 9.22
C VAL A 127 9.34 3.51 9.31
N ALA A 128 8.66 4.43 8.64
CA ALA A 128 8.92 5.85 8.78
C ALA A 128 7.79 6.54 9.54
N GLN A 129 8.17 7.55 10.31
CA GLN A 129 7.24 8.43 10.99
C GLN A 129 7.16 9.75 10.24
N ALA A 130 5.94 10.16 9.90
CA ALA A 130 5.65 11.47 9.35
C ALA A 130 5.82 12.57 10.43
N PRO A 131 6.28 13.78 10.08
CA PRO A 131 6.44 14.90 11.03
C PRO A 131 5.11 15.33 11.63
N HIS A 132 4.01 15.11 10.93
CA HIS A 132 2.65 15.40 11.36
C HIS A 132 1.71 14.22 11.10
N PRO A 133 0.59 14.09 11.86
CA PRO A 133 -0.40 13.06 11.59
C PRO A 133 -0.95 13.14 10.18
N LEU A 134 -0.99 12.02 9.49
CA LEU A 134 -1.55 11.91 8.15
C LEU A 134 -3.07 11.78 8.25
N ARG A 135 -3.81 12.74 7.67
CA ARG A 135 -5.28 12.69 7.62
C ARG A 135 -5.79 11.62 6.65
N ALA A 136 -5.03 11.41 5.57
CA ALA A 136 -5.23 10.37 4.58
C ALA A 136 -3.87 9.98 3.99
N PHE A 137 -3.69 8.70 3.68
CA PHE A 137 -2.49 8.21 3.01
C PHE A 137 -2.75 8.16 1.51
N THR A 138 -2.37 9.23 0.81
CA THR A 138 -2.62 9.40 -0.64
C THR A 138 -1.33 9.48 -1.47
N ALA A 139 -0.16 9.46 -0.83
CA ALA A 139 1.13 9.49 -1.54
C ALA A 139 1.31 8.22 -2.40
N GLY A 140 1.90 8.37 -3.59
CA GLY A 140 2.09 7.27 -4.52
C GLY A 140 0.81 6.85 -5.28
N GLN A 141 0.92 5.75 -6.01
CA GLN A 141 -0.16 5.19 -6.82
C GLN A 141 -0.97 4.18 -6.01
N ALA A 142 -2.31 4.22 -6.13
CA ALA A 142 -3.17 3.18 -5.58
C ALA A 142 -3.14 1.93 -6.48
N ARG A 143 -3.41 0.78 -5.89
CA ARG A 143 -3.74 -0.41 -6.69
C ARG A 143 -5.07 -0.16 -7.40
N GLY A 144 -5.12 -0.40 -8.73
CA GLY A 144 -6.36 -0.34 -9.48
C GLY A 144 -7.35 -1.41 -8.99
N GLN A 145 -8.63 -1.07 -9.00
CA GLN A 145 -9.72 -1.99 -8.68
C GLN A 145 -10.58 -2.18 -9.92
N VAL A 146 -10.84 -3.42 -10.31
CA VAL A 146 -11.80 -3.75 -11.36
C VAL A 146 -13.07 -4.29 -10.71
N GLN A 147 -14.20 -3.66 -11.01
CA GLN A 147 -15.50 -4.12 -10.55
C GLN A 147 -16.32 -4.59 -11.74
N LEU A 148 -16.76 -5.84 -11.71
CA LEU A 148 -17.66 -6.40 -12.71
C LEU A 148 -19.10 -6.15 -12.26
N VAL A 149 -19.86 -5.43 -13.08
CA VAL A 149 -21.21 -4.99 -12.71
C VAL A 149 -22.20 -5.47 -13.75
N GLY A 150 -23.29 -6.10 -13.29
CA GLY A 150 -24.44 -6.42 -14.15
C GLY A 150 -25.41 -5.24 -14.19
N LEU A 151 -25.81 -4.83 -15.38
CA LEU A 151 -26.74 -3.70 -15.58
C LEU A 151 -28.21 -4.11 -15.62
N GLY A 152 -28.53 -5.42 -15.47
CA GLY A 152 -29.88 -5.94 -15.61
C GLY A 152 -30.33 -6.04 -17.07
N PRO A 153 -31.64 -6.30 -17.33
CA PRO A 153 -32.19 -6.56 -18.66
C PRO A 153 -32.50 -5.29 -19.47
N GLY A 154 -31.94 -4.14 -19.14
CA GLY A 154 -32.03 -2.91 -19.95
C GLY A 154 -33.00 -1.83 -19.46
N ARG A 155 -33.72 -2.05 -18.35
CA ARG A 155 -34.55 -1.01 -17.74
C ARG A 155 -33.87 -0.40 -16.51
N GLU A 156 -33.89 0.92 -16.40
CA GLU A 156 -33.26 1.64 -15.28
C GLU A 156 -33.87 1.27 -13.92
N ASP A 157 -35.18 1.09 -13.85
CA ASP A 157 -35.93 0.72 -12.65
C ASP A 157 -35.62 -0.71 -12.14
N TRP A 158 -34.93 -1.51 -12.94
CA TRP A 158 -34.46 -2.85 -12.58
C TRP A 158 -32.98 -2.89 -12.19
N ARG A 159 -32.34 -1.73 -12.18
CA ARG A 159 -30.94 -1.60 -11.77
C ARG A 159 -30.86 -1.49 -10.25
N LEU A 160 -29.98 -2.25 -9.64
CA LEU A 160 -29.76 -2.16 -8.19
C LEU A 160 -29.12 -0.80 -7.85
N ALA A 161 -29.55 -0.17 -6.77
CA ALA A 161 -29.01 1.12 -6.31
C ALA A 161 -27.48 1.06 -6.07
N GLY A 162 -26.95 -0.10 -5.65
CA GLY A 162 -25.51 -0.33 -5.52
C GLY A 162 -24.75 -0.28 -6.86
N THR A 163 -25.37 -0.72 -7.95
CA THR A 163 -24.79 -0.64 -9.30
C THR A 163 -24.52 0.81 -9.72
N ASP A 164 -25.49 1.69 -9.52
CA ASP A 164 -25.34 3.11 -9.85
C ASP A 164 -24.25 3.80 -9.02
N ALA A 165 -24.10 3.43 -7.78
CA ALA A 165 -23.02 3.96 -6.92
C ALA A 165 -21.64 3.56 -7.45
N VAL A 166 -21.47 2.29 -7.86
CA VAL A 166 -20.23 1.78 -8.45
C VAL A 166 -19.91 2.49 -9.77
N LEU A 167 -20.90 2.63 -10.66
CA LEU A 167 -20.71 3.29 -11.95
C LEU A 167 -20.30 4.76 -11.80
N ARG A 168 -20.94 5.50 -10.89
CA ARG A 168 -20.60 6.91 -10.63
C ARG A 168 -19.24 7.10 -9.97
N GLY A 169 -18.76 6.09 -9.24
CA GLY A 169 -17.46 6.11 -8.56
C GLY A 169 -16.30 5.60 -9.41
N ALA A 170 -16.55 5.09 -10.62
CA ALA A 170 -15.53 4.54 -11.48
C ALA A 170 -14.78 5.63 -12.26
N ASP A 171 -13.44 5.54 -12.30
CA ASP A 171 -12.61 6.42 -13.12
C ASP A 171 -12.69 6.07 -14.60
N HIS A 172 -12.91 4.79 -14.90
CA HIS A 172 -13.03 4.25 -16.27
C HIS A 172 -14.15 3.22 -16.33
N LEU A 173 -15.01 3.34 -17.35
CA LEU A 173 -16.01 2.36 -17.68
C LEU A 173 -15.58 1.60 -18.93
N VAL A 174 -15.59 0.27 -18.86
CA VAL A 174 -15.26 -0.62 -19.97
C VAL A 174 -16.45 -1.55 -20.19
N GLY A 175 -17.03 -1.49 -21.38
CA GLY A 175 -18.19 -2.31 -21.73
C GLY A 175 -18.48 -2.26 -23.22
N TYR A 176 -19.55 -2.94 -23.62
CA TYR A 176 -20.08 -2.82 -24.98
C TYR A 176 -20.67 -1.42 -25.16
N THR A 177 -20.39 -0.74 -26.26
CA THR A 177 -20.80 0.65 -26.54
C THR A 177 -22.28 0.90 -26.25
N TYR A 178 -23.15 -0.06 -26.57
CA TYR A 178 -24.59 0.02 -26.27
C TYR A 178 -24.88 0.23 -24.76
N TYR A 179 -24.03 -0.24 -23.85
CA TYR A 179 -24.20 -0.11 -22.41
C TYR A 179 -23.44 1.05 -21.80
N THR A 180 -22.44 1.59 -22.50
CA THR A 180 -21.64 2.72 -22.00
C THR A 180 -22.21 4.08 -22.37
N ASP A 181 -23.13 4.12 -23.33
CA ASP A 181 -23.77 5.35 -23.85
C ASP A 181 -25.13 5.64 -23.20
N GLN A 182 -25.51 4.90 -22.17
CA GLN A 182 -26.74 5.10 -21.37
C GLN A 182 -26.35 5.84 -20.06
#